data_d8fb73eb5eb71bc4ae33ebba385024d7
#
_entry.id   d8fb73eb5eb71bc4ae33ebba385024d7
#
_cell.length_a   1.000
_cell.length_b   1.000
_cell.length_c   1.000
_cell.angle_alpha   90.00
_cell.angle_beta   90.00
_cell.angle_gamma   90.00
#
_symmetry.space_group_name_H-M   'P 1'
#
loop_
_entity.id
_entity.type
_entity.pdbx_description
1 polymer ?
#
loop_
_entity_poly.entity_id
_entity_poly.type
_entity_poly.pdbx_seq_one_letter_code
_entity_poly.pdbx_strand_id
1 'polypeptide(L)'
;KEFAGVNLLGDYEFSMTISADQLPNYYEMANVAYGPEPLATIAPGCDVKDDGNGAYLTDGFTEDLIRETLLDPDKGFRYKAPVVCGPYKLKSVDLTTETVELEINEEYLGTYDGTKPHIQTIISKPVADETIRDEFEKGTIDFYSAGTGEKIEAALTKVEEGKLDANYGLVPGTRINEMRYMCDFGPTQFEEVRRAIAYIVDRDEINKQLTGGYGTVVDCYATDATADFAAIKDDIESELIHYSYDLDKAKQELIDGGWTLNEKGEEYKEGTDKYRYKEVDGELMKLKVEVACCEDDYSKLYNTVIPPEAEKIGMEYKYTSMDFALMINHLNRQGIDEPEYNIFYSSIGIPEILFYWNCFDDDPSLMGSWNVNYISDPELKAIGKEMQKVDPEDIDGFRKLYGEF
;
A
#
# COMPACT_ATOMS: atom_id res chain seq x y z
N LYS A 1 4.37 -31.61 -6.47
CA LYS A 1 3.59 -30.95 -7.55
C LYS A 1 4.56 -30.56 -8.64
N GLU A 2 4.20 -30.81 -9.87
CA GLU A 2 4.94 -30.43 -11.08
C GLU A 2 4.52 -29.03 -11.48
N PHE A 3 5.48 -28.23 -11.95
CA PHE A 3 5.25 -26.93 -12.57
C PHE A 3 5.38 -27.09 -14.08
N ALA A 4 4.31 -27.49 -14.75
CA ALA A 4 4.30 -27.82 -16.17
C ALA A 4 4.80 -26.66 -17.09
N GLY A 5 4.72 -25.43 -16.62
CA GLY A 5 5.26 -24.26 -17.31
C GLY A 5 6.75 -24.00 -17.10
N VAL A 6 7.45 -24.77 -16.26
CA VAL A 6 8.88 -24.60 -15.97
C VAL A 6 9.62 -25.86 -16.41
N ASN A 7 10.59 -25.73 -17.31
CA ASN A 7 11.36 -26.87 -17.81
C ASN A 7 12.85 -26.60 -17.66
N LEU A 8 13.60 -27.60 -17.18
CA LEU A 8 15.05 -27.54 -17.08
C LEU A 8 15.65 -27.95 -18.42
N LEU A 9 16.45 -27.07 -19.02
CA LEU A 9 17.12 -27.30 -20.30
C LEU A 9 18.60 -27.68 -20.12
N GLY A 10 19.18 -27.33 -18.98
CA GLY A 10 20.56 -27.60 -18.63
C GLY A 10 20.88 -27.16 -17.21
N ASP A 11 22.15 -27.29 -16.81
CA ASP A 11 22.61 -26.95 -15.44
C ASP A 11 22.42 -25.46 -15.08
N TYR A 12 22.38 -24.58 -16.10
CA TYR A 12 22.25 -23.12 -15.97
C TYR A 12 21.20 -22.56 -16.92
N GLU A 13 20.34 -23.41 -17.45
CA GLU A 13 19.32 -23.01 -18.42
C GLU A 13 17.98 -23.64 -18.09
N PHE A 14 16.95 -22.82 -18.07
CA PHE A 14 15.57 -23.26 -17.90
C PHE A 14 14.64 -22.39 -18.77
N SER A 15 13.46 -22.90 -19.07
CA SER A 15 12.42 -22.12 -19.71
C SER A 15 11.21 -21.98 -18.80
N MET A 16 10.52 -20.85 -18.95
CA MET A 16 9.22 -20.60 -18.38
C MET A 16 8.21 -20.36 -19.48
N THR A 17 7.03 -20.93 -19.35
CA THR A 17 5.95 -20.83 -20.33
C THR A 17 4.70 -20.30 -19.63
N ILE A 18 4.16 -19.21 -20.15
CA ILE A 18 2.89 -18.64 -19.70
C ILE A 18 1.76 -19.40 -20.39
N SER A 19 0.71 -19.73 -19.65
CA SER A 19 -0.47 -20.41 -20.21
C SER A 19 -1.17 -19.50 -21.23
N ALA A 20 -1.61 -20.09 -22.35
CA ALA A 20 -2.20 -19.33 -23.46
C ALA A 20 -3.51 -18.60 -23.09
N ASP A 21 -4.21 -19.05 -22.06
CA ASP A 21 -5.41 -18.39 -21.51
C ASP A 21 -5.11 -17.14 -20.70
N GLN A 22 -3.84 -16.94 -20.32
CA GLN A 22 -3.34 -15.74 -19.65
C GLN A 22 -2.81 -14.69 -20.62
N LEU A 23 -2.82 -14.96 -21.93
CA LEU A 23 -2.31 -14.06 -22.96
C LEU A 23 -3.43 -13.57 -23.90
N PRO A 24 -3.32 -12.37 -24.47
CA PRO A 24 -2.29 -11.38 -24.16
C PRO A 24 -2.43 -10.83 -22.72
N ASN A 25 -1.34 -10.29 -22.18
CA ASN A 25 -1.33 -9.62 -20.89
C ASN A 25 -0.29 -8.49 -20.93
N TYR A 26 -0.67 -7.27 -20.68
CA TYR A 26 0.21 -6.10 -20.76
C TYR A 26 1.47 -6.27 -19.91
N TYR A 27 1.34 -6.88 -18.74
CA TYR A 27 2.47 -7.19 -17.86
C TYR A 27 2.89 -8.66 -17.92
N GLU A 28 2.84 -9.30 -19.08
CA GLU A 28 3.16 -10.73 -19.22
C GLU A 28 4.52 -11.11 -18.67
N MET A 29 5.53 -10.24 -18.81
CA MET A 29 6.87 -10.47 -18.28
C MET A 29 6.92 -10.54 -16.76
N ALA A 30 6.00 -9.90 -16.05
CA ALA A 30 5.91 -10.00 -14.59
C ALA A 30 5.58 -11.44 -14.12
N ASN A 31 4.91 -12.22 -14.95
CA ASN A 31 4.57 -13.62 -14.65
C ASN A 31 5.78 -14.57 -14.70
N VAL A 32 6.91 -14.13 -15.28
CA VAL A 32 8.13 -14.92 -15.41
C VAL A 32 9.38 -14.26 -14.80
N ALA A 33 9.22 -13.09 -14.18
CA ALA A 33 10.30 -12.34 -13.55
C ALA A 33 10.48 -12.78 -12.08
N TYR A 34 11.10 -13.91 -11.85
CA TYR A 34 11.41 -14.42 -10.51
C TYR A 34 12.90 -14.33 -10.21
N GLY A 35 13.23 -13.90 -8.98
CA GLY A 35 14.61 -13.95 -8.49
C GLY A 35 15.04 -15.38 -8.13
N PRO A 36 16.33 -15.73 -8.27
CA PRO A 36 16.83 -17.02 -7.84
C PRO A 36 16.86 -17.16 -6.32
N GLU A 37 16.49 -18.34 -5.84
CA GLU A 37 16.49 -18.67 -4.41
C GLU A 37 17.52 -19.77 -4.10
N PRO A 38 18.31 -19.70 -3.01
CA PRO A 38 19.35 -20.66 -2.70
C PRO A 38 18.80 -21.97 -2.13
N LEU A 39 18.34 -22.87 -2.99
CA LEU A 39 17.68 -24.14 -2.62
C LEU A 39 18.45 -24.93 -1.56
N ALA A 40 19.76 -25.04 -1.68
CA ALA A 40 20.60 -25.79 -0.72
C ALA A 40 20.52 -25.24 0.72
N THR A 41 20.15 -23.96 0.87
CA THR A 41 19.98 -23.30 2.16
C THR A 41 18.54 -23.36 2.63
N ILE A 42 17.60 -23.11 1.72
CA ILE A 42 16.17 -23.03 2.03
C ILE A 42 15.55 -24.41 2.19
N ALA A 43 15.97 -25.35 1.34
CA ALA A 43 15.48 -26.74 1.35
C ALA A 43 16.62 -27.75 1.26
N PRO A 44 17.48 -27.83 2.30
CA PRO A 44 18.63 -28.75 2.31
C PRO A 44 18.17 -30.19 2.11
N GLY A 45 18.83 -30.89 1.19
CA GLY A 45 18.48 -32.26 0.81
C GLY A 45 17.40 -32.40 -0.27
N CYS A 46 16.75 -31.32 -0.66
CA CYS A 46 15.90 -31.29 -1.83
C CYS A 46 16.70 -30.93 -3.08
N ASP A 47 16.15 -31.30 -4.21
CA ASP A 47 16.69 -31.00 -5.54
C ASP A 47 15.56 -30.61 -6.48
N VAL A 48 15.88 -29.89 -7.56
CA VAL A 48 14.95 -29.59 -8.64
C VAL A 48 15.20 -30.58 -9.76
N LYS A 49 14.15 -31.25 -10.21
CA LYS A 49 14.22 -32.22 -11.31
C LYS A 49 13.12 -31.91 -12.34
N ASP A 50 13.32 -32.43 -13.52
CA ASP A 50 12.36 -32.40 -14.61
C ASP A 50 12.26 -33.81 -15.21
N ASP A 51 11.07 -34.32 -15.38
CA ASP A 51 10.80 -35.65 -15.96
C ASP A 51 10.19 -35.54 -17.37
N GLY A 52 10.16 -34.33 -17.95
CA GLY A 52 9.56 -34.02 -19.24
C GLY A 52 8.11 -33.53 -19.17
N ASN A 53 7.51 -33.48 -17.96
CA ASN A 53 6.19 -32.90 -17.71
C ASN A 53 6.27 -31.55 -17.00
N GLY A 54 7.46 -31.11 -16.65
CA GLY A 54 7.76 -29.88 -15.94
C GLY A 54 8.66 -30.09 -14.75
N ALA A 55 9.21 -28.98 -14.23
CA ALA A 55 10.09 -29.01 -13.07
C ALA A 55 9.32 -29.32 -11.79
N TYR A 56 9.95 -30.04 -10.87
CA TYR A 56 9.43 -30.34 -9.54
C TYR A 56 10.53 -30.38 -8.48
N LEU A 57 10.15 -30.14 -7.24
CA LEU A 57 11.01 -30.34 -6.08
C LEU A 57 10.92 -31.79 -5.63
N THR A 58 12.08 -32.41 -5.35
CA THR A 58 12.14 -33.78 -4.85
C THR A 58 11.47 -33.93 -3.48
N ASP A 59 11.21 -35.18 -3.06
CA ASP A 59 10.64 -35.49 -1.76
C ASP A 59 11.49 -34.85 -0.61
N GLY A 60 10.81 -34.40 0.44
CA GLY A 60 11.44 -33.73 1.57
C GLY A 60 11.15 -32.23 1.63
N PHE A 61 10.63 -31.61 0.58
CA PHE A 61 10.13 -30.23 0.62
C PHE A 61 8.80 -30.19 1.37
N THR A 62 8.86 -29.78 2.64
CA THR A 62 7.72 -29.77 3.56
C THR A 62 7.56 -28.39 4.21
N GLU A 63 6.37 -28.10 4.72
CA GLU A 63 6.12 -26.87 5.48
C GLU A 63 7.02 -26.78 6.73
N ASP A 64 7.22 -27.88 7.44
CA ASP A 64 8.08 -27.95 8.63
C ASP A 64 9.54 -27.61 8.27
N LEU A 65 10.05 -28.14 7.15
CA LEU A 65 11.39 -27.81 6.66
C LEU A 65 11.50 -26.30 6.39
N ILE A 66 10.54 -25.70 5.69
CA ILE A 66 10.53 -24.27 5.39
C ILE A 66 10.42 -23.42 6.65
N ARG A 67 9.59 -23.82 7.61
CA ARG A 67 9.53 -23.14 8.91
C ARG A 67 10.88 -23.15 9.63
N GLU A 68 11.58 -24.28 9.64
CA GLU A 68 12.89 -24.41 10.27
C GLU A 68 13.97 -23.61 9.53
N THR A 69 13.99 -23.67 8.20
CA THR A 69 15.08 -23.08 7.41
C THR A 69 14.89 -21.59 7.10
N LEU A 70 13.65 -21.10 7.01
CA LEU A 70 13.36 -19.70 6.74
C LEU A 70 13.00 -18.89 7.99
N LEU A 71 12.17 -19.42 8.87
CA LEU A 71 11.49 -18.67 9.93
C LEU A 71 12.06 -18.89 11.32
N ASP A 72 12.98 -19.81 11.52
CA ASP A 72 13.64 -20.01 12.81
C ASP A 72 14.45 -18.74 13.18
N PRO A 73 14.20 -18.10 14.34
CA PRO A 73 14.81 -16.81 14.68
C PRO A 73 16.34 -16.93 14.93
N ASP A 74 16.84 -18.13 15.24
CA ASP A 74 18.25 -18.34 15.54
C ASP A 74 19.09 -18.71 14.32
N LYS A 75 18.52 -19.38 13.33
CA LYS A 75 19.25 -19.92 12.18
C LYS A 75 18.55 -19.75 10.83
N GLY A 76 17.30 -19.31 10.84
CA GLY A 76 16.51 -19.16 9.61
C GLY A 76 17.09 -18.15 8.63
N PHE A 77 16.95 -18.45 7.34
CA PHE A 77 17.45 -17.60 6.24
C PHE A 77 16.96 -16.16 6.34
N ARG A 78 15.73 -15.95 6.80
CA ARG A 78 15.15 -14.61 7.01
C ARG A 78 15.96 -13.73 7.98
N TYR A 79 16.63 -14.36 8.96
CA TYR A 79 17.37 -13.66 10.01
C TYR A 79 18.88 -13.78 9.86
N LYS A 80 19.36 -14.84 9.22
CA LYS A 80 20.78 -15.15 9.05
C LYS A 80 21.04 -15.72 7.66
N ALA A 81 20.81 -14.90 6.62
CA ALA A 81 21.07 -15.30 5.24
C ALA A 81 22.57 -15.62 5.00
N PRO A 82 22.97 -16.89 4.91
CA PRO A 82 24.37 -17.25 4.73
C PRO A 82 24.83 -17.08 3.28
N VAL A 83 23.92 -17.04 2.34
CA VAL A 83 24.18 -16.89 0.89
C VAL A 83 23.36 -15.72 0.37
N VAL A 84 24.03 -14.78 -0.27
CA VAL A 84 23.43 -13.61 -0.87
C VAL A 84 24.10 -13.28 -2.19
N CYS A 85 23.35 -12.73 -3.13
CA CYS A 85 23.86 -12.25 -4.43
C CYS A 85 23.98 -10.72 -4.51
N GLY A 86 23.55 -10.00 -3.48
CA GLY A 86 23.59 -8.54 -3.42
C GLY A 86 24.94 -7.96 -3.04
N PRO A 87 25.06 -6.61 -3.06
CA PRO A 87 26.32 -5.89 -2.76
C PRO A 87 26.78 -5.99 -1.30
N TYR A 88 25.89 -6.36 -0.40
CA TYR A 88 26.18 -6.53 1.03
C TYR A 88 25.71 -7.87 1.52
N LYS A 89 26.37 -8.38 2.55
CA LYS A 89 25.99 -9.58 3.31
C LYS A 89 25.78 -9.25 4.78
N LEU A 90 24.95 -10.03 5.44
CA LEU A 90 24.65 -9.87 6.84
C LEU A 90 25.89 -10.23 7.67
N LYS A 91 26.37 -9.30 8.50
CA LYS A 91 27.44 -9.52 9.44
C LYS A 91 26.91 -9.89 10.83
N SER A 92 25.97 -9.11 11.35
CA SER A 92 25.34 -9.38 12.65
C SER A 92 23.95 -8.78 12.76
N VAL A 93 23.13 -9.40 13.61
CA VAL A 93 21.83 -8.87 14.07
C VAL A 93 21.82 -8.91 15.59
N ASP A 94 21.53 -7.80 16.23
CA ASP A 94 21.24 -7.72 17.66
C ASP A 94 19.73 -7.46 17.82
N LEU A 95 18.98 -8.50 18.20
CA LEU A 95 17.54 -8.43 18.40
C LEU A 95 17.14 -7.60 19.64
N THR A 96 18.07 -7.35 20.56
CA THR A 96 17.80 -6.54 21.77
C THR A 96 17.78 -5.05 21.45
N THR A 97 18.71 -4.62 20.60
CA THR A 97 18.85 -3.23 20.15
C THR A 97 18.25 -3.01 18.75
N GLU A 98 17.71 -4.07 18.14
CA GLU A 98 17.22 -4.08 16.75
C GLU A 98 18.23 -3.54 15.73
N THR A 99 19.53 -3.76 16.02
CA THR A 99 20.61 -3.27 15.18
C THR A 99 21.04 -4.34 14.19
N VAL A 100 21.14 -3.98 12.93
CA VAL A 100 21.64 -4.83 11.85
C VAL A 100 22.95 -4.24 11.33
N GLU A 101 23.97 -5.06 11.25
CA GLU A 101 25.26 -4.70 10.64
C GLU A 101 25.45 -5.51 9.36
N LEU A 102 25.66 -4.80 8.24
CA LEU A 102 25.99 -5.38 6.95
C LEU A 102 27.43 -5.05 6.60
N GLU A 103 28.11 -5.99 5.96
CA GLU A 103 29.43 -5.78 5.39
C GLU A 103 29.43 -5.99 3.87
N ILE A 104 30.40 -5.39 3.18
CA ILE A 104 30.51 -5.51 1.74
C ILE A 104 30.65 -7.00 1.32
N ASN A 105 29.96 -7.38 0.27
CA ASN A 105 30.10 -8.69 -0.34
C ASN A 105 31.17 -8.62 -1.44
N GLU A 106 32.36 -9.11 -1.15
CA GLU A 106 33.50 -9.10 -2.09
C GLU A 106 33.25 -9.93 -3.36
N GLU A 107 32.29 -10.89 -3.28
CA GLU A 107 31.93 -11.75 -4.42
C GLU A 107 30.87 -11.10 -5.33
N TYR A 108 30.34 -9.93 -4.95
CA TYR A 108 29.37 -9.22 -5.76
C TYR A 108 29.99 -8.75 -7.08
N LEU A 109 29.39 -9.14 -8.19
CA LEU A 109 29.92 -8.86 -9.53
C LEU A 109 29.75 -7.41 -9.96
N GLY A 110 28.83 -6.68 -9.33
CA GLY A 110 28.44 -5.30 -9.69
C GLY A 110 27.03 -5.23 -10.24
N THR A 111 26.56 -4.02 -10.48
CA THR A 111 25.32 -3.74 -11.19
C THR A 111 25.47 -4.07 -12.69
N TYR A 112 24.43 -3.87 -13.49
CA TYR A 112 24.47 -4.12 -14.94
C TYR A 112 25.57 -3.33 -15.68
N ASP A 113 26.02 -2.19 -15.12
CA ASP A 113 27.14 -1.39 -15.63
C ASP A 113 28.48 -1.69 -14.93
N GLY A 114 28.50 -2.67 -14.04
CA GLY A 114 29.70 -3.08 -13.30
C GLY A 114 30.02 -2.24 -12.06
N THR A 115 29.16 -1.31 -11.66
CA THR A 115 29.36 -0.49 -10.46
C THR A 115 29.29 -1.34 -9.20
N LYS A 116 30.27 -1.17 -8.29
CA LYS A 116 30.38 -1.86 -7.01
C LYS A 116 30.23 -0.90 -5.83
N PRO A 117 29.78 -1.36 -4.67
CA PRO A 117 29.65 -0.53 -3.47
C PRO A 117 31.02 -0.08 -2.96
N HIS A 118 31.09 1.11 -2.38
CA HIS A 118 32.30 1.68 -1.78
C HIS A 118 32.23 1.75 -0.25
N ILE A 119 31.02 1.74 0.33
CA ILE A 119 30.81 1.75 1.78
C ILE A 119 31.09 0.37 2.31
N GLN A 120 32.07 0.22 3.22
CA GLN A 120 32.49 -1.09 3.72
C GLN A 120 31.49 -1.72 4.69
N THR A 121 30.84 -0.89 5.52
CA THR A 121 29.91 -1.35 6.54
C THR A 121 28.68 -0.44 6.57
N ILE A 122 27.50 -1.04 6.65
CA ILE A 122 26.24 -0.34 6.87
C ILE A 122 25.68 -0.80 8.20
N ILE A 123 25.38 0.14 9.11
CA ILE A 123 24.72 -0.13 10.39
C ILE A 123 23.33 0.47 10.34
N SER A 124 22.31 -0.37 10.41
CA SER A 124 20.91 0.05 10.51
C SER A 124 20.45 -0.14 11.95
N LYS A 125 19.92 0.91 12.55
CA LYS A 125 19.39 0.91 13.92
C LYS A 125 18.10 1.74 14.00
N PRO A 126 17.15 1.40 14.88
CA PRO A 126 16.02 2.25 15.17
C PRO A 126 16.49 3.53 15.86
N VAL A 127 15.90 4.66 15.49
CA VAL A 127 16.11 5.95 16.14
C VAL A 127 14.75 6.61 16.30
N ALA A 128 14.48 7.17 17.47
CA ALA A 128 13.22 7.86 17.73
C ALA A 128 13.11 9.12 16.87
N ASP A 129 11.94 9.35 16.32
CA ASP A 129 11.65 10.48 15.42
C ASP A 129 11.98 11.85 16.05
N GLU A 130 11.81 11.96 17.38
CA GLU A 130 12.09 13.18 18.11
C GLU A 130 13.59 13.51 18.16
N THR A 131 14.46 12.51 18.10
CA THR A 131 15.92 12.64 18.26
C THR A 131 16.71 12.47 16.98
N ILE A 132 16.12 11.90 15.92
CA ILE A 132 16.84 11.51 14.69
C ILE A 132 17.58 12.70 14.06
N ARG A 133 16.97 13.89 14.04
CA ARG A 133 17.60 15.09 13.51
C ARG A 133 18.83 15.49 14.33
N ASP A 134 18.71 15.49 15.66
CA ASP A 134 19.81 15.86 16.54
C ASP A 134 20.98 14.87 16.45
N GLU A 135 20.68 13.58 16.26
CA GLU A 135 21.70 12.55 16.04
C GLU A 135 22.40 12.73 14.69
N PHE A 136 21.65 13.08 13.64
CA PHE A 136 22.22 13.38 12.32
C PHE A 136 23.11 14.63 12.38
N GLU A 137 22.67 15.70 13.03
CA GLU A 137 23.45 16.96 13.21
C GLU A 137 24.75 16.72 14.03
N LYS A 138 24.74 15.73 14.94
CA LYS A 138 25.92 15.33 15.74
C LYS A 138 26.84 14.38 14.98
N GLY A 139 26.43 13.89 13.79
CA GLY A 139 27.18 12.91 13.01
C GLY A 139 27.18 11.49 13.61
N THR A 140 26.17 11.14 14.42
CA THR A 140 25.97 9.79 14.93
C THR A 140 25.13 8.92 13.99
N ILE A 141 24.53 9.55 12.99
CA ILE A 141 23.83 8.97 11.86
C ILE A 141 24.35 9.66 10.59
N ASP A 142 24.67 8.88 9.56
CA ASP A 142 25.15 9.39 8.27
C ASP A 142 24.02 9.57 7.25
N PHE A 143 22.91 8.86 7.42
CA PHE A 143 21.77 8.88 6.50
C PHE A 143 20.47 8.59 7.23
N TYR A 144 19.41 9.32 6.89
CA TYR A 144 18.05 8.93 7.24
C TYR A 144 17.07 9.38 6.16
N SER A 145 15.95 8.66 6.04
CA SER A 145 14.85 9.03 5.16
C SER A 145 13.83 9.83 5.96
N ALA A 146 13.68 11.11 5.66
CA ALA A 146 12.73 11.99 6.34
C ALA A 146 11.39 11.99 5.58
N GLY A 147 10.29 11.70 6.27
CA GLY A 147 8.94 11.59 5.71
C GLY A 147 7.96 12.67 6.16
N THR A 148 8.32 13.55 7.12
CA THR A 148 7.37 14.49 7.73
C THR A 148 7.86 15.94 7.69
N GLY A 149 6.93 16.84 7.38
CA GLY A 149 7.12 18.19 6.90
C GLY A 149 7.99 19.15 7.68
N GLU A 150 7.65 19.50 8.91
CA GLU A 150 8.42 20.51 9.67
C GLU A 150 9.88 20.07 9.94
N LYS A 151 10.08 18.77 10.12
CA LYS A 151 11.41 18.20 10.37
C LYS A 151 12.28 18.26 9.11
N ILE A 152 11.68 18.07 7.91
CA ILE A 152 12.37 18.19 6.62
C ILE A 152 12.77 19.64 6.40
N GLU A 153 11.83 20.57 6.49
CA GLU A 153 12.06 22.00 6.23
C GLU A 153 13.16 22.56 7.12
N ALA A 154 13.14 22.25 8.41
CA ALA A 154 14.16 22.69 9.34
C ALA A 154 15.56 22.12 9.02
N ALA A 155 15.64 20.87 8.54
CA ALA A 155 16.90 20.26 8.13
C ALA A 155 17.42 20.88 6.81
N LEU A 156 16.56 21.03 5.80
CA LEU A 156 16.91 21.63 4.51
C LEU A 156 17.39 23.07 4.68
N THR A 157 16.69 23.88 5.48
CA THR A 157 17.11 25.26 5.79
C THR A 157 18.53 25.30 6.34
N LYS A 158 18.90 24.40 7.27
CA LYS A 158 20.26 24.35 7.81
C LYS A 158 21.31 23.96 6.77
N VAL A 159 20.98 23.05 5.86
CA VAL A 159 21.86 22.66 4.76
C VAL A 159 22.07 23.84 3.79
N GLU A 160 20.98 24.50 3.38
CA GLU A 160 21.01 25.66 2.48
C GLU A 160 21.75 26.86 3.07
N GLU A 161 21.62 27.07 4.37
CA GLU A 161 22.36 28.12 5.11
C GLU A 161 23.83 27.74 5.38
N GLY A 162 24.28 26.54 5.00
CA GLY A 162 25.63 26.06 5.25
C GLY A 162 25.94 25.78 6.74
N LYS A 163 24.91 25.62 7.56
CA LYS A 163 25.02 25.29 8.98
C LYS A 163 25.13 23.81 9.26
N LEU A 164 24.79 22.97 8.27
CA LEU A 164 24.87 21.52 8.30
C LEU A 164 25.59 21.05 7.05
N ASP A 165 26.71 20.37 7.21
CA ASP A 165 27.47 19.76 6.11
C ASP A 165 26.81 18.43 5.71
N ALA A 166 25.77 18.53 4.91
CA ALA A 166 25.01 17.41 4.39
C ALA A 166 24.46 17.70 3.00
N ASN A 167 24.09 16.63 2.29
CA ASN A 167 23.36 16.70 1.03
C ASN A 167 21.97 16.09 1.19
N TYR A 168 21.06 16.50 0.33
CA TYR A 168 19.72 15.89 0.28
C TYR A 168 19.28 15.64 -1.17
N GLY A 169 18.36 14.70 -1.34
CA GLY A 169 17.65 14.46 -2.59
C GLY A 169 16.16 14.33 -2.30
N LEU A 170 15.34 14.91 -3.17
CA LEU A 170 13.90 14.71 -3.19
C LEU A 170 13.57 13.69 -4.28
N VAL A 171 12.81 12.67 -3.91
CA VAL A 171 12.33 11.64 -4.84
C VAL A 171 10.81 11.63 -4.82
N PRO A 172 10.14 11.53 -5.98
CA PRO A 172 8.70 11.34 -6.02
C PRO A 172 8.28 10.13 -5.17
N GLY A 173 7.30 10.34 -4.30
CA GLY A 173 6.80 9.27 -3.44
C GLY A 173 5.86 8.34 -4.19
N THR A 174 6.06 7.03 -4.01
CA THR A 174 5.12 6.01 -4.50
C THR A 174 4.05 5.65 -3.45
N ARG A 175 4.09 6.27 -2.27
CA ARG A 175 3.20 5.94 -1.16
C ARG A 175 2.04 6.91 -1.08
N ILE A 176 0.81 6.38 -1.00
CA ILE A 176 -0.41 7.15 -0.76
C ILE A 176 -0.90 6.83 0.66
N ASN A 177 -1.20 7.88 1.43
CA ASN A 177 -1.98 7.75 2.66
C ASN A 177 -3.46 7.87 2.29
N GLU A 178 -4.26 6.90 2.69
CA GLU A 178 -5.63 6.76 2.24
C GLU A 178 -6.60 6.44 3.38
N MET A 179 -7.85 6.79 3.16
CA MET A 179 -9.00 6.31 3.93
C MET A 179 -9.71 5.25 3.11
N ARG A 180 -9.54 3.99 3.47
CA ARG A 180 -10.07 2.85 2.73
C ARG A 180 -11.48 2.52 3.20
N TYR A 181 -12.47 2.70 2.33
CA TYR A 181 -13.87 2.46 2.64
C TYR A 181 -14.26 1.00 2.42
N MET A 182 -15.09 0.46 3.31
CA MET A 182 -15.83 -0.78 3.09
C MET A 182 -17.13 -0.45 2.34
N CYS A 183 -17.25 -0.94 1.12
CA CYS A 183 -18.34 -0.55 0.21
C CYS A 183 -19.54 -1.49 0.24
N ASP A 184 -19.55 -2.51 1.08
CA ASP A 184 -20.58 -3.56 1.11
C ASP A 184 -21.43 -3.58 2.38
N PHE A 185 -21.12 -2.74 3.38
CA PHE A 185 -21.93 -2.71 4.60
C PHE A 185 -21.93 -1.35 5.30
N GLY A 186 -22.91 -1.15 6.19
CA GLY A 186 -23.08 0.06 7.00
C GLY A 186 -23.25 1.32 6.15
N PRO A 187 -23.01 2.51 6.72
CA PRO A 187 -23.23 3.77 5.97
C PRO A 187 -22.30 3.92 4.76
N THR A 188 -21.09 3.37 4.79
CA THR A 188 -20.13 3.51 3.69
C THR A 188 -20.43 2.67 2.45
N GLN A 189 -21.43 1.78 2.49
CA GLN A 189 -21.95 1.13 1.29
C GLN A 189 -22.58 2.17 0.33
N PHE A 190 -23.06 3.28 0.86
CA PHE A 190 -23.69 4.35 0.09
C PHE A 190 -22.64 5.35 -0.41
N GLU A 191 -22.65 5.61 -1.70
CA GLU A 191 -21.67 6.47 -2.37
C GLU A 191 -21.74 7.91 -1.83
N GLU A 192 -22.93 8.43 -1.60
CA GLU A 192 -23.15 9.77 -1.05
C GLU A 192 -22.51 9.97 0.33
N VAL A 193 -22.41 8.92 1.15
CA VAL A 193 -21.71 8.98 2.44
C VAL A 193 -20.20 9.06 2.23
N ARG A 194 -19.66 8.29 1.29
CA ARG A 194 -18.23 8.35 0.96
C ARG A 194 -17.84 9.71 0.40
N ARG A 195 -18.67 10.30 -0.49
CA ARG A 195 -18.49 11.65 -1.02
C ARG A 195 -18.61 12.72 0.07
N ALA A 196 -19.60 12.61 0.96
CA ALA A 196 -19.75 13.53 2.08
C ALA A 196 -18.50 13.52 2.98
N ILE A 197 -17.93 12.34 3.26
CA ILE A 197 -16.68 12.23 4.02
C ILE A 197 -15.52 12.90 3.25
N ALA A 198 -15.41 12.67 1.94
CA ALA A 198 -14.37 13.31 1.12
C ALA A 198 -14.45 14.85 1.18
N TYR A 199 -15.65 15.45 1.22
CA TYR A 199 -15.83 16.89 1.33
C TYR A 199 -15.56 17.48 2.72
N ILE A 200 -15.64 16.70 3.80
CA ILE A 200 -15.29 17.19 5.15
C ILE A 200 -13.81 17.05 5.50
N VAL A 201 -13.03 16.37 4.67
CA VAL A 201 -11.59 16.20 4.86
C VAL A 201 -10.83 17.28 4.13
N ASP A 202 -10.25 18.24 4.87
CA ASP A 202 -9.37 19.26 4.29
C ASP A 202 -8.02 18.62 3.94
N ARG A 203 -7.95 17.99 2.75
CA ARG A 203 -6.77 17.25 2.28
C ARG A 203 -5.56 18.14 2.08
N ASP A 204 -5.74 19.39 1.67
CA ASP A 204 -4.66 20.34 1.45
C ASP A 204 -4.01 20.75 2.78
N GLU A 205 -4.82 21.06 3.79
CA GLU A 205 -4.32 21.40 5.12
C GLU A 205 -3.67 20.17 5.80
N ILE A 206 -4.27 18.99 5.68
CA ILE A 206 -3.70 17.74 6.19
C ILE A 206 -2.37 17.43 5.50
N ASN A 207 -2.29 17.55 4.18
CA ASN A 207 -1.06 17.34 3.43
C ASN A 207 0.03 18.31 3.89
N LYS A 208 -0.31 19.59 4.05
CA LYS A 208 0.63 20.58 4.54
C LYS A 208 1.15 20.27 5.95
N GLN A 209 0.28 19.85 6.86
CA GLN A 209 0.67 19.50 8.23
C GLN A 209 1.54 18.23 8.27
N LEU A 210 1.21 17.21 7.47
CA LEU A 210 1.96 15.95 7.45
C LEU A 210 3.29 16.07 6.72
N THR A 211 3.33 16.77 5.58
CA THR A 211 4.48 16.75 4.68
C THR A 211 5.24 18.06 4.61
N GLY A 212 4.74 19.15 5.26
CA GLY A 212 5.31 20.49 5.15
C GLY A 212 5.23 21.07 3.75
N GLY A 213 4.31 20.57 2.91
CA GLY A 213 4.15 21.01 1.52
C GLY A 213 4.99 20.22 0.52
N TYR A 214 5.73 19.19 0.95
CA TYR A 214 6.48 18.30 0.05
C TYR A 214 5.65 17.14 -0.50
N GLY A 215 4.45 16.90 0.04
CA GLY A 215 3.50 15.92 -0.47
C GLY A 215 2.58 16.51 -1.53
N THR A 216 1.87 15.64 -2.22
CA THR A 216 0.85 15.99 -3.22
C THR A 216 -0.48 15.36 -2.82
N VAL A 217 -1.57 16.13 -2.90
CA VAL A 217 -2.91 15.56 -2.84
C VAL A 217 -3.19 14.85 -4.15
N VAL A 218 -3.65 13.60 -4.08
CA VAL A 218 -4.00 12.81 -5.27
C VAL A 218 -5.51 12.60 -5.34
N ASP A 219 -6.07 12.71 -6.53
CA ASP A 219 -7.50 12.58 -6.79
C ASP A 219 -7.89 11.23 -7.42
N CYS A 220 -6.90 10.35 -7.60
CA CYS A 220 -7.09 8.99 -8.07
C CYS A 220 -6.09 8.05 -7.39
N TYR A 221 -6.23 6.75 -7.65
CA TYR A 221 -5.37 5.72 -7.07
C TYR A 221 -4.07 5.55 -7.87
N ALA A 222 -3.33 6.65 -8.04
CA ALA A 222 -2.08 6.69 -8.78
C ALA A 222 -1.15 7.79 -8.24
N THR A 223 0.13 7.74 -8.60
CA THR A 223 1.12 8.78 -8.28
C THR A 223 1.99 9.09 -9.49
N ASP A 224 2.52 10.31 -9.55
CA ASP A 224 3.47 10.76 -10.57
C ASP A 224 4.80 9.97 -10.59
N ALA A 225 5.01 9.12 -9.59
CA ALA A 225 6.18 8.25 -9.54
C ALA A 225 6.07 7.05 -10.48
N THR A 226 4.86 6.74 -11.00
CA THR A 226 4.65 5.67 -11.98
C THR A 226 4.64 6.23 -13.39
N ALA A 227 5.41 5.61 -14.31
CA ALA A 227 5.64 6.13 -15.65
C ALA A 227 4.37 6.26 -16.48
N ASP A 228 3.47 5.27 -16.40
CA ASP A 228 2.24 5.29 -17.20
C ASP A 228 1.27 6.37 -16.72
N PHE A 229 1.13 6.58 -15.40
CA PHE A 229 0.30 7.67 -14.89
C PHE A 229 0.90 9.04 -15.20
N ALA A 230 2.20 9.22 -14.98
CA ALA A 230 2.89 10.47 -15.29
C ALA A 230 2.73 10.90 -16.76
N ALA A 231 2.59 9.92 -17.66
CA ALA A 231 2.42 10.17 -19.08
C ALA A 231 1.01 10.68 -19.47
N ILE A 232 -0.02 10.37 -18.68
CA ILE A 232 -1.44 10.69 -19.01
C ILE A 232 -2.07 11.70 -18.06
N LYS A 233 -1.43 12.01 -16.94
CA LYS A 233 -2.02 12.81 -15.85
C LYS A 233 -2.58 14.15 -16.33
N ASP A 234 -1.83 14.87 -17.17
CA ASP A 234 -2.26 16.19 -17.66
C ASP A 234 -3.50 16.09 -18.57
N ASP A 235 -3.67 14.97 -19.27
CA ASP A 235 -4.80 14.73 -20.17
C ASP A 235 -6.10 14.42 -19.40
N ILE A 236 -6.00 13.79 -18.23
CA ILE A 236 -7.14 13.36 -17.41
C ILE A 236 -7.44 14.29 -16.23
N GLU A 237 -6.56 15.24 -15.92
CA GLU A 237 -6.69 16.12 -14.73
C GLU A 237 -8.04 16.83 -14.66
N SER A 238 -8.55 17.29 -15.81
CA SER A 238 -9.86 18.00 -15.87
C SER A 238 -11.07 17.09 -15.63
N GLU A 239 -10.88 15.77 -15.70
CA GLU A 239 -11.93 14.77 -15.53
C GLU A 239 -11.97 14.22 -14.09
N LEU A 240 -10.88 14.39 -13.33
CA LEU A 240 -10.80 13.96 -11.95
C LEU A 240 -11.60 14.87 -11.03
N ILE A 241 -12.30 14.27 -10.08
CA ILE A 241 -13.09 15.02 -9.09
C ILE A 241 -12.15 15.42 -7.94
N HIS A 242 -11.84 16.71 -7.86
CA HIS A 242 -11.12 17.25 -6.72
C HIS A 242 -12.10 17.57 -5.58
N TYR A 243 -12.07 16.77 -4.51
CA TYR A 243 -12.87 16.99 -3.30
C TYR A 243 -12.24 18.06 -2.41
N SER A 244 -12.46 19.33 -2.71
CA SER A 244 -12.08 20.43 -1.81
C SER A 244 -12.99 20.46 -0.58
N TYR A 245 -12.44 20.86 0.57
CA TYR A 245 -13.22 21.00 1.80
C TYR A 245 -14.46 21.88 1.60
N ASP A 246 -15.66 21.32 1.82
CA ASP A 246 -16.95 21.99 1.61
C ASP A 246 -18.06 21.30 2.43
N LEU A 247 -18.39 21.89 3.58
CA LEU A 247 -19.43 21.35 4.46
C LEU A 247 -20.84 21.40 3.84
N ASP A 248 -21.10 22.39 2.97
CA ASP A 248 -22.42 22.52 2.37
C ASP A 248 -22.62 21.44 1.30
N LYS A 249 -21.59 21.13 0.51
CA LYS A 249 -21.63 19.98 -0.41
C LYS A 249 -21.74 18.67 0.34
N ALA A 250 -20.98 18.48 1.43
CA ALA A 250 -21.10 17.28 2.25
C ALA A 250 -22.52 17.05 2.78
N LYS A 251 -23.17 18.11 3.26
CA LYS A 251 -24.59 18.05 3.69
C LYS A 251 -25.53 17.74 2.52
N GLN A 252 -25.27 18.32 1.34
CA GLN A 252 -26.10 18.09 0.16
C GLN A 252 -26.03 16.64 -0.31
N GLU A 253 -24.82 16.04 -0.36
CA GLU A 253 -24.65 14.61 -0.67
C GLU A 253 -25.50 13.74 0.26
N LEU A 254 -25.47 14.02 1.57
CA LEU A 254 -26.27 13.27 2.54
C LEU A 254 -27.79 13.47 2.34
N ILE A 255 -28.23 14.69 1.99
CA ILE A 255 -29.65 14.98 1.72
C ILE A 255 -30.10 14.24 0.46
N ASP A 256 -29.33 14.32 -0.62
CA ASP A 256 -29.64 13.68 -1.90
C ASP A 256 -29.64 12.16 -1.75
N GLY A 257 -28.77 11.61 -0.88
CA GLY A 257 -28.74 10.22 -0.49
C GLY A 257 -29.83 9.77 0.48
N GLY A 258 -30.74 10.66 0.91
CA GLY A 258 -31.86 10.33 1.79
C GLY A 258 -31.52 10.23 3.29
N TRP A 259 -30.35 10.73 3.73
CA TRP A 259 -29.97 10.84 5.14
C TRP A 259 -30.63 12.05 5.79
N THR A 260 -31.95 12.06 5.80
CA THR A 260 -32.81 13.21 6.16
C THR A 260 -33.63 13.00 7.42
N LEU A 261 -33.48 11.85 8.09
CA LEU A 261 -34.26 11.50 9.28
C LEU A 261 -33.44 11.69 10.55
N ASN A 262 -34.12 11.80 11.68
CA ASN A 262 -33.56 11.73 13.03
C ASN A 262 -33.78 10.35 13.67
N GLU A 263 -33.39 10.15 14.90
CA GLU A 263 -33.51 8.88 15.63
C GLU A 263 -34.96 8.35 15.81
N LYS A 264 -35.96 9.21 15.59
CA LYS A 264 -37.38 8.87 15.68
C LYS A 264 -38.02 8.59 14.32
N GLY A 265 -37.25 8.70 13.23
CA GLY A 265 -37.76 8.62 11.87
C GLY A 265 -38.50 9.90 11.43
N GLU A 266 -38.35 11.01 12.14
CA GLU A 266 -38.86 12.32 11.77
C GLU A 266 -37.78 13.07 10.96
N GLU A 267 -38.17 14.21 10.34
CA GLU A 267 -37.24 15.07 9.60
C GLU A 267 -36.09 15.55 10.50
N TYR A 268 -34.84 15.35 10.06
CA TYR A 268 -33.66 15.84 10.74
C TYR A 268 -33.59 17.36 10.78
N LYS A 269 -33.35 17.92 11.95
CA LYS A 269 -33.24 19.36 12.20
C LYS A 269 -31.85 19.72 12.70
N GLU A 270 -31.09 20.39 11.83
CA GLU A 270 -29.74 20.88 12.18
C GLU A 270 -29.77 21.77 13.42
N GLY A 271 -28.79 21.58 14.31
CA GLY A 271 -28.72 22.31 15.58
C GLY A 271 -29.65 21.80 16.68
N THR A 272 -30.56 20.86 16.38
CA THR A 272 -31.46 20.22 17.35
C THR A 272 -31.17 18.73 17.47
N ASP A 273 -31.17 18.04 16.33
CA ASP A 273 -30.87 16.62 16.25
C ASP A 273 -29.36 16.41 16.12
N LYS A 274 -28.85 15.41 16.82
CA LYS A 274 -27.39 15.20 16.86
C LYS A 274 -26.91 14.45 15.61
N TYR A 275 -27.63 13.41 15.19
CA TYR A 275 -27.21 12.53 14.11
C TYR A 275 -28.30 12.33 13.08
N ARG A 276 -27.88 12.09 11.83
CA ARG A 276 -28.75 11.75 10.73
C ARG A 276 -29.02 10.24 10.68
N TYR A 277 -30.16 9.91 10.13
CA TYR A 277 -30.63 8.56 9.86
C TYR A 277 -31.22 8.47 8.46
N LYS A 278 -31.23 7.25 7.92
CA LYS A 278 -31.88 6.89 6.66
C LYS A 278 -32.66 5.60 6.88
N GLU A 279 -33.84 5.45 6.28
CA GLU A 279 -34.55 4.19 6.26
C GLU A 279 -33.94 3.28 5.19
N VAL A 280 -33.52 2.09 5.60
CA VAL A 280 -32.93 1.06 4.75
C VAL A 280 -33.63 -0.25 5.08
N ASP A 281 -34.28 -0.88 4.10
CA ASP A 281 -35.01 -2.15 4.25
C ASP A 281 -36.06 -2.13 5.39
N GLY A 282 -36.66 -0.96 5.67
CA GLY A 282 -37.69 -0.77 6.71
C GLY A 282 -37.12 -0.54 8.12
N GLU A 283 -35.80 -0.41 8.27
CA GLU A 283 -35.12 -0.10 9.53
C GLU A 283 -34.40 1.25 9.45
N LEU A 284 -34.31 1.94 10.58
CA LEU A 284 -33.57 3.21 10.67
C LEU A 284 -32.07 2.93 10.84
N MET A 285 -31.32 3.17 9.80
CA MET A 285 -29.85 3.15 9.83
C MET A 285 -29.33 4.50 10.31
N LYS A 286 -28.55 4.50 11.39
CA LYS A 286 -27.84 5.68 11.86
C LYS A 286 -26.63 6.00 10.98
N LEU A 287 -26.39 7.27 10.69
CA LEU A 287 -25.17 7.72 10.05
C LEU A 287 -24.00 7.67 11.09
N LYS A 288 -23.48 6.46 11.30
CA LYS A 288 -22.39 6.15 12.21
C LYS A 288 -21.28 5.45 11.47
N VAL A 289 -20.09 6.03 11.51
CA VAL A 289 -18.89 5.49 10.88
C VAL A 289 -17.90 5.05 11.96
N GLU A 290 -17.51 3.78 11.92
CA GLU A 290 -16.49 3.19 12.76
C GLU A 290 -15.19 3.05 11.95
N VAL A 291 -14.08 3.52 12.51
CA VAL A 291 -12.77 3.59 11.85
C VAL A 291 -11.76 2.74 12.60
N ALA A 292 -11.00 1.92 11.90
CA ALA A 292 -9.81 1.25 12.42
C ALA A 292 -8.55 1.96 11.96
N CYS A 293 -7.59 2.14 12.86
CA CYS A 293 -6.32 2.78 12.56
C CYS A 293 -5.19 2.25 13.45
N CYS A 294 -3.94 2.52 13.05
CA CYS A 294 -2.78 2.34 13.92
C CYS A 294 -2.46 3.62 14.71
N GLU A 295 -1.51 3.53 15.64
CA GLU A 295 -0.99 4.71 16.37
C GLU A 295 0.21 5.32 15.63
N ASP A 296 -0.06 5.98 14.50
CA ASP A 296 0.92 6.72 13.72
C ASP A 296 0.55 8.20 13.60
N ASP A 297 1.44 9.01 13.06
CA ASP A 297 1.27 10.47 13.05
C ASP A 297 0.11 10.92 12.18
N TYR A 298 -0.14 10.27 11.03
CA TYR A 298 -1.27 10.64 10.19
C TYR A 298 -2.61 10.20 10.78
N SER A 299 -2.68 9.03 11.42
CA SER A 299 -3.88 8.60 12.15
C SER A 299 -4.21 9.53 13.31
N LYS A 300 -3.21 9.97 14.07
CA LYS A 300 -3.39 10.97 15.15
C LYS A 300 -3.94 12.28 14.62
N LEU A 301 -3.42 12.76 13.48
CA LEU A 301 -3.93 13.98 12.86
C LEU A 301 -5.37 13.79 12.38
N TYR A 302 -5.67 12.72 11.64
CA TYR A 302 -7.02 12.43 11.16
C TYR A 302 -8.03 12.33 12.30
N ASN A 303 -7.67 11.62 13.38
CA ASN A 303 -8.51 11.47 14.57
C ASN A 303 -8.74 12.80 15.32
N THR A 304 -7.88 13.79 15.08
CA THR A 304 -8.04 15.13 15.66
C THR A 304 -8.94 16.02 14.80
N VAL A 305 -8.77 15.98 13.46
CA VAL A 305 -9.41 16.96 12.58
C VAL A 305 -10.75 16.49 11.99
N ILE A 306 -10.94 15.18 11.73
CA ILE A 306 -12.13 14.67 11.03
C ILE A 306 -13.38 14.57 11.92
N PRO A 307 -13.33 14.02 13.16
CA PRO A 307 -14.53 13.85 13.96
C PRO A 307 -15.33 15.15 14.23
N PRO A 308 -14.69 16.30 14.49
CA PRO A 308 -15.42 17.55 14.66
C PRO A 308 -16.16 18.01 13.38
N GLU A 309 -15.59 17.75 12.20
CA GLU A 309 -16.21 18.08 10.91
C GLU A 309 -17.36 17.13 10.61
N ALA A 310 -17.21 15.84 10.89
CA ALA A 310 -18.29 14.86 10.78
C ALA A 310 -19.50 15.22 11.66
N GLU A 311 -19.29 15.70 12.88
CA GLU A 311 -20.37 16.13 13.78
C GLU A 311 -21.16 17.31 13.18
N LYS A 312 -20.53 18.25 12.45
CA LYS A 312 -21.20 19.39 11.79
C LYS A 312 -22.17 18.97 10.69
N ILE A 313 -21.99 17.80 10.12
CA ILE A 313 -22.90 17.26 9.09
C ILE A 313 -23.88 16.22 9.63
N GLY A 314 -23.91 16.02 10.96
CA GLY A 314 -24.80 15.05 11.62
C GLY A 314 -24.32 13.60 11.54
N MET A 315 -23.05 13.37 11.37
CA MET A 315 -22.41 12.05 11.32
C MET A 315 -21.76 11.72 12.68
N GLU A 316 -21.99 10.52 13.20
CA GLU A 316 -21.19 9.98 14.30
C GLU A 316 -19.93 9.33 13.73
N TYR A 317 -18.76 9.84 14.11
CA TYR A 317 -17.48 9.35 13.63
C TYR A 317 -16.66 8.85 14.84
N LYS A 318 -16.34 7.56 14.85
CA LYS A 318 -15.58 6.93 15.92
C LYS A 318 -14.38 6.19 15.36
N TYR A 319 -13.31 6.17 16.12
CA TYR A 319 -12.11 5.44 15.75
C TYR A 319 -11.63 4.53 16.88
N THR A 320 -10.98 3.45 16.49
CA THR A 320 -10.33 2.48 17.37
C THR A 320 -8.90 2.28 16.90
N SER A 321 -7.93 2.59 17.76
CA SER A 321 -6.52 2.29 17.52
C SER A 321 -6.21 0.85 17.90
N MET A 322 -5.45 0.17 17.04
CA MET A 322 -5.02 -1.22 17.24
C MET A 322 -3.67 -1.46 16.59
N ASP A 323 -3.06 -2.61 16.88
CA ASP A 323 -1.85 -3.00 16.15
C ASP A 323 -2.12 -3.32 14.69
N PHE A 324 -1.08 -3.18 13.87
CA PHE A 324 -1.21 -3.35 12.42
C PHE A 324 -1.70 -4.74 12.00
N ALA A 325 -1.24 -5.81 12.65
CA ALA A 325 -1.63 -7.17 12.29
C ALA A 325 -3.13 -7.41 12.56
N LEU A 326 -3.63 -6.91 13.68
CA LEU A 326 -5.05 -6.97 14.00
C LEU A 326 -5.89 -6.14 13.01
N MET A 327 -5.42 -4.93 12.67
CA MET A 327 -6.09 -4.08 11.69
C MET A 327 -6.20 -4.77 10.31
N ILE A 328 -5.13 -5.42 9.86
CA ILE A 328 -5.14 -6.18 8.59
C ILE A 328 -6.09 -7.37 8.64
N ASN A 329 -6.20 -8.06 9.79
CA ASN A 329 -7.18 -9.15 9.94
C ASN A 329 -8.62 -8.65 9.79
N HIS A 330 -8.93 -7.48 10.37
CA HIS A 330 -10.25 -6.84 10.18
C HIS A 330 -10.47 -6.38 8.74
N LEU A 331 -9.49 -5.75 8.12
CA LEU A 331 -9.55 -5.29 6.73
C LEU A 331 -9.81 -6.46 5.76
N ASN A 332 -9.07 -7.54 5.92
CA ASN A 332 -9.16 -8.73 5.06
C ASN A 332 -10.23 -9.72 5.53
N ARG A 333 -10.92 -9.43 6.63
CA ARG A 333 -11.94 -10.28 7.29
C ARG A 333 -11.44 -11.69 7.58
N GLN A 334 -10.18 -11.82 8.00
CA GLN A 334 -9.60 -13.12 8.35
C GLN A 334 -10.10 -13.58 9.71
N GLY A 335 -10.99 -14.58 9.69
CA GLY A 335 -11.64 -15.06 10.91
C GLY A 335 -12.65 -14.08 11.52
N ILE A 336 -13.13 -13.13 10.73
CA ILE A 336 -14.16 -12.14 11.12
C ILE A 336 -15.44 -12.47 10.38
N ASP A 337 -16.46 -12.90 11.11
CA ASP A 337 -17.75 -13.26 10.54
C ASP A 337 -18.61 -12.02 10.23
N GLU A 338 -18.54 -10.99 11.09
CA GLU A 338 -19.29 -9.75 10.95
C GLU A 338 -18.32 -8.56 10.97
N PRO A 339 -18.23 -7.77 9.87
CA PRO A 339 -17.35 -6.61 9.82
C PRO A 339 -17.87 -5.50 10.73
N GLU A 340 -16.93 -4.86 11.46
CA GLU A 340 -17.24 -3.81 12.44
C GLU A 340 -16.86 -2.41 11.94
N TYR A 341 -15.79 -2.31 11.13
CA TYR A 341 -15.21 -1.03 10.73
C TYR A 341 -15.58 -0.67 9.30
N ASN A 342 -16.04 0.56 9.12
CA ASN A 342 -16.43 1.10 7.83
C ASN A 342 -15.27 1.71 7.06
N ILE A 343 -14.24 2.17 7.79
CA ILE A 343 -13.06 2.81 7.23
C ILE A 343 -11.80 2.27 7.89
N PHE A 344 -10.76 2.09 7.10
CA PHE A 344 -9.41 1.82 7.58
C PHE A 344 -8.47 2.93 7.13
N TYR A 345 -7.72 3.51 8.07
CA TYR A 345 -6.60 4.38 7.70
C TYR A 345 -5.42 3.51 7.32
N SER A 346 -4.96 3.67 6.11
CA SER A 346 -3.86 2.89 5.59
C SER A 346 -2.90 3.71 4.74
N SER A 347 -1.74 3.15 4.50
CA SER A 347 -0.76 3.70 3.59
C SER A 347 -0.32 2.59 2.66
N ILE A 348 -0.44 2.83 1.36
CA ILE A 348 -0.10 1.86 0.33
C ILE A 348 1.01 2.38 -0.58
N GLY A 349 1.95 1.52 -0.92
CA GLY A 349 2.90 1.78 -2.00
C GLY A 349 2.25 1.45 -3.34
N ILE A 350 2.30 2.39 -4.27
CA ILE A 350 1.84 2.19 -5.64
C ILE A 350 3.00 1.57 -6.43
N PRO A 351 2.89 0.32 -6.86
CA PRO A 351 3.95 -0.33 -7.64
C PRO A 351 3.96 0.17 -9.08
N GLU A 352 5.10 0.05 -9.75
CA GLU A 352 5.24 0.33 -11.18
C GLU A 352 4.37 -0.62 -12.03
N ILE A 353 4.24 -1.87 -11.60
CA ILE A 353 3.38 -2.86 -12.25
C ILE A 353 1.99 -2.79 -11.63
N LEU A 354 1.03 -2.33 -12.40
CA LEU A 354 -0.32 -2.07 -11.96
C LEU A 354 -1.22 -3.31 -12.12
N PHE A 355 -1.60 -3.93 -11.02
CA PHE A 355 -2.63 -4.97 -11.01
C PHE A 355 -3.95 -4.45 -10.43
N TYR A 356 -4.26 -3.17 -10.67
CA TYR A 356 -5.44 -2.51 -10.08
C TYR A 356 -6.76 -3.15 -10.46
N TRP A 357 -6.85 -3.79 -11.64
CA TRP A 357 -8.04 -4.55 -12.01
C TRP A 357 -8.40 -5.62 -10.99
N ASN A 358 -7.43 -6.19 -10.25
CA ASN A 358 -7.72 -7.12 -9.17
C ASN A 358 -8.33 -6.43 -7.96
N CYS A 359 -8.01 -5.15 -7.72
CA CYS A 359 -8.54 -4.37 -6.60
C CYS A 359 -10.04 -4.01 -6.78
N PHE A 360 -10.55 -4.09 -8.00
CA PHE A 360 -11.93 -3.77 -8.35
C PHE A 360 -12.70 -4.95 -8.98
N ASP A 361 -12.11 -6.14 -9.00
CA ASP A 361 -12.80 -7.36 -9.42
C ASP A 361 -13.47 -8.03 -8.20
N ASP A 362 -14.76 -8.32 -8.33
CA ASP A 362 -15.59 -8.95 -7.30
C ASP A 362 -15.54 -10.49 -7.34
N ASP A 363 -14.55 -11.08 -8.03
CA ASP A 363 -14.31 -12.51 -7.96
C ASP A 363 -14.04 -12.93 -6.50
N PRO A 364 -14.72 -13.97 -5.99
CA PRO A 364 -14.58 -14.39 -4.59
C PRO A 364 -13.13 -14.71 -4.16
N SER A 365 -12.27 -15.10 -5.11
CA SER A 365 -10.85 -15.38 -4.83
C SER A 365 -10.02 -14.11 -4.61
N LEU A 366 -10.52 -12.95 -5.06
CA LEU A 366 -9.87 -11.66 -4.94
C LEU A 366 -10.40 -10.82 -3.76
N MET A 367 -11.64 -11.15 -3.31
CA MET A 367 -12.26 -10.44 -2.18
C MET A 367 -11.50 -10.69 -0.88
N GLY A 368 -11.18 -9.61 -0.15
CA GLY A 368 -10.41 -9.66 1.09
C GLY A 368 -8.91 -9.90 0.90
N SER A 369 -8.41 -9.99 -0.33
CA SER A 369 -6.99 -10.11 -0.65
C SER A 369 -6.50 -8.96 -1.54
N TRP A 370 -7.11 -8.79 -2.70
CA TRP A 370 -6.88 -7.67 -3.62
C TRP A 370 -7.99 -6.62 -3.49
N ASN A 371 -9.25 -7.05 -3.67
CA ASN A 371 -10.40 -6.19 -3.45
C ASN A 371 -10.74 -6.15 -1.95
N VAL A 372 -10.01 -5.35 -1.21
CA VAL A 372 -10.20 -5.16 0.24
C VAL A 372 -11.21 -4.06 0.57
N ASN A 373 -11.68 -3.34 -0.44
CA ASN A 373 -12.79 -2.39 -0.32
C ASN A 373 -14.16 -3.05 -0.46
N TYR A 374 -14.21 -4.31 -0.88
CA TYR A 374 -15.44 -5.09 -1.14
C TYR A 374 -16.38 -4.36 -2.09
N ILE A 375 -15.82 -3.69 -3.09
CA ILE A 375 -16.56 -3.00 -4.13
C ILE A 375 -16.96 -3.98 -5.24
N SER A 376 -18.17 -3.82 -5.78
CA SER A 376 -18.61 -4.52 -6.98
C SER A 376 -19.09 -3.48 -7.98
N ASP A 377 -18.26 -3.19 -8.98
CA ASP A 377 -18.54 -2.26 -10.05
C ASP A 377 -18.27 -2.93 -11.39
N PRO A 378 -19.34 -3.22 -12.19
CA PRO A 378 -19.19 -3.92 -13.46
C PRO A 378 -18.40 -3.15 -14.51
N GLU A 379 -18.43 -1.81 -14.48
CA GLU A 379 -17.73 -0.97 -15.45
C GLU A 379 -16.24 -0.95 -15.18
N LEU A 380 -15.84 -0.67 -13.92
CA LEU A 380 -14.43 -0.76 -13.50
C LEU A 380 -13.85 -2.15 -13.76
N LYS A 381 -14.62 -3.21 -13.45
CA LYS A 381 -14.20 -4.59 -13.72
C LYS A 381 -13.98 -4.85 -15.23
N ALA A 382 -14.87 -4.33 -16.07
CA ALA A 382 -14.76 -4.51 -17.52
C ALA A 382 -13.53 -3.78 -18.07
N ILE A 383 -13.34 -2.51 -17.76
CA ILE A 383 -12.19 -1.71 -18.19
C ILE A 383 -10.88 -2.36 -17.69
N GLY A 384 -10.83 -2.75 -16.43
CA GLY A 384 -9.66 -3.41 -15.86
C GLY A 384 -9.27 -4.70 -16.59
N LYS A 385 -10.25 -5.51 -17.01
CA LYS A 385 -10.00 -6.72 -17.83
C LYS A 385 -9.55 -6.39 -19.24
N GLU A 386 -10.01 -5.31 -19.83
CA GLU A 386 -9.51 -4.83 -21.12
C GLU A 386 -8.07 -4.34 -21.00
N MET A 387 -7.74 -3.56 -19.97
CA MET A 387 -6.37 -3.14 -19.67
C MET A 387 -5.41 -4.32 -19.53
N GLN A 388 -5.81 -5.35 -18.79
CA GLN A 388 -4.99 -6.55 -18.60
C GLN A 388 -4.60 -7.20 -19.93
N LYS A 389 -5.52 -7.21 -20.91
CA LYS A 389 -5.38 -7.92 -22.20
C LYS A 389 -4.75 -7.09 -23.31
N VAL A 390 -4.31 -5.88 -23.03
CA VAL A 390 -3.59 -5.07 -23.99
C VAL A 390 -2.27 -5.76 -24.37
N ASP A 391 -1.90 -5.69 -25.63
CA ASP A 391 -0.60 -6.17 -26.09
C ASP A 391 0.53 -5.36 -25.44
N PRO A 392 1.58 -5.98 -24.89
CA PRO A 392 2.69 -5.26 -24.25
C PRO A 392 3.36 -4.20 -25.10
N GLU A 393 3.28 -4.31 -26.43
CA GLU A 393 3.82 -3.30 -27.37
C GLU A 393 2.85 -2.12 -27.58
N ASP A 394 1.56 -2.25 -27.23
CA ASP A 394 0.55 -1.20 -27.38
C ASP A 394 0.45 -0.31 -26.11
N ILE A 395 1.52 0.44 -25.84
CA ILE A 395 1.61 1.33 -24.70
C ILE A 395 0.52 2.41 -24.74
N ASP A 396 0.23 2.97 -25.91
CA ASP A 396 -0.78 4.03 -26.08
C ASP A 396 -2.20 3.49 -25.82
N GLY A 397 -2.49 2.27 -26.28
CA GLY A 397 -3.76 1.58 -26.00
C GLY A 397 -3.94 1.30 -24.50
N PHE A 398 -2.89 0.87 -23.81
CA PHE A 398 -2.92 0.68 -22.36
C PHE A 398 -3.18 1.99 -21.63
N ARG A 399 -2.42 3.06 -21.94
CA ARG A 399 -2.55 4.39 -21.29
C ARG A 399 -3.92 5.01 -21.50
N LYS A 400 -4.51 4.81 -22.67
CA LYS A 400 -5.87 5.26 -22.95
C LYS A 400 -6.88 4.59 -22.01
N LEU A 401 -6.85 3.25 -21.91
CA LEU A 401 -7.73 2.50 -20.99
C LEU A 401 -7.45 2.83 -19.53
N TYR A 402 -6.17 3.07 -19.18
CA TYR A 402 -5.82 3.49 -17.83
C TYR A 402 -6.39 4.87 -17.47
N GLY A 403 -6.46 5.79 -18.42
CA GLY A 403 -7.13 7.08 -18.22
C GLY A 403 -8.66 6.94 -18.08
N GLU A 404 -9.27 6.01 -18.79
CA GLU A 404 -10.70 5.70 -18.68
C GLU A 404 -11.04 4.99 -17.34
N PHE A 405 -10.13 4.14 -16.82
CA PHE A 405 -10.23 3.42 -15.55
C PHE A 405 -10.09 4.35 -14.35
#